data_17e48c56dfe583ace02c28b76727aa17
#
_entry.id   17e48c56dfe583ace02c28b76727aa17
#
_cell.length_a   1.000
_cell.length_b   1.000
_cell.length_c   1.000
_cell.angle_alpha   90.00
_cell.angle_beta   90.00
_cell.angle_gamma   90.00
#
_symmetry.space_group_name_H-M   'P 1'
#
loop_
_entity.id
_entity.type
_entity.pdbx_description
1 polymer ?
#
loop_
_entity_poly.entity_id
_entity_poly.type
_entity_poly.pdbx_seq_one_letter_code
_entity_poly.pdbx_strand_id
1 'polypeptide(L)'
;MLGVVWLSFRQLACRKVKKEMKIKVINPNTTSSMTETIADAARAVAAPGTEIIAATSKSGAVSIEGHYDEAMSIVGLVDAINESPEADAYIIACFGDPGLLAAREIATGPVLGIAEAAMHAASFIATGFSIVTTLERTRIIAEHLVRNYGMEHHCRRVRATDIPVLELEKPNSNARAIILAECERAIVEDGSGAIVLGCAGMADLNQFLEDKLGVPVIDGVTAAVKFAEALVGLGLRTCKRGDLAYPLHK
;
A
#
# COMPACT_ATOMS: atom_id res chain seq x y z
N MET A 1 44.98 47.76 23.84
CA MET A 1 45.23 46.38 23.38
C MET A 1 44.03 45.55 23.77
N LEU A 2 43.10 45.34 22.84
CA LEU A 2 41.88 44.52 23.05
C LEU A 2 42.16 43.15 22.43
N GLY A 3 42.29 42.13 23.30
CA GLY A 3 42.46 40.77 22.91
C GLY A 3 41.09 40.16 22.52
N VAL A 4 40.96 39.83 21.23
CA VAL A 4 39.81 39.10 20.70
C VAL A 4 40.00 37.63 21.00
N VAL A 5 39.19 37.10 21.95
CA VAL A 5 39.11 35.67 22.25
C VAL A 5 38.25 35.01 21.18
N TRP A 6 38.90 34.28 20.28
CA TRP A 6 38.23 33.38 19.35
C TRP A 6 37.72 32.13 20.09
N LEU A 7 36.43 32.08 20.37
CA LEU A 7 35.76 30.85 20.82
C LEU A 7 35.53 29.97 19.58
N SER A 8 36.33 28.93 19.49
CA SER A 8 36.19 27.86 18.50
C SER A 8 34.87 27.11 18.78
N PHE A 9 33.83 27.36 17.97
CA PHE A 9 32.66 26.51 17.91
C PHE A 9 33.08 25.16 17.32
N ARG A 10 33.53 24.25 18.13
CA ARG A 10 33.52 22.83 17.79
C ARG A 10 32.06 22.43 17.61
N GLN A 11 31.66 22.25 16.35
CA GLN A 11 30.42 21.58 15.98
C GLN A 11 30.37 20.21 16.66
N LEU A 12 29.63 20.11 17.74
CA LEU A 12 29.08 18.85 18.20
C LEU A 12 28.04 18.43 17.14
N ALA A 13 28.52 17.78 16.08
CA ALA A 13 27.68 16.95 15.25
C ALA A 13 27.17 15.83 16.14
N CYS A 14 26.06 16.05 16.81
CA CYS A 14 25.27 14.99 17.41
C CYS A 14 24.83 14.10 16.23
N ARG A 15 25.62 13.06 15.95
CA ARG A 15 25.15 11.94 15.14
C ARG A 15 23.97 11.36 15.91
N LYS A 16 22.76 11.87 15.61
CA LYS A 16 21.54 11.09 15.90
C LYS A 16 21.80 9.73 15.25
N VAL A 17 22.01 8.72 16.07
CA VAL A 17 21.93 7.33 15.60
C VAL A 17 20.57 7.28 14.90
N LYS A 18 20.60 7.08 13.58
CA LYS A 18 19.38 7.04 12.78
C LYS A 18 18.65 5.80 13.28
N LYS A 19 17.61 5.99 14.09
CA LYS A 19 16.78 4.88 14.57
C LYS A 19 16.30 4.15 13.32
N GLU A 20 16.49 2.85 13.25
CA GLU A 20 15.92 2.03 12.19
C GLU A 20 14.42 2.25 12.18
N MET A 21 13.89 2.58 11.01
CA MET A 21 12.45 2.73 10.81
C MET A 21 11.84 1.34 10.60
N LYS A 22 10.79 1.03 11.34
CA LYS A 22 10.07 -0.25 11.22
C LYS A 22 8.73 -0.05 10.58
N ILE A 23 8.53 -0.65 9.42
CA ILE A 23 7.24 -0.64 8.70
C ILE A 23 6.67 -2.05 8.71
N LYS A 24 5.50 -2.23 9.32
CA LYS A 24 4.80 -3.50 9.29
C LYS A 24 3.86 -3.57 8.10
N VAL A 25 4.13 -4.52 7.20
CA VAL A 25 3.31 -4.79 6.01
C VAL A 25 2.46 -6.02 6.30
N ILE A 26 1.15 -5.86 6.32
CA ILE A 26 0.20 -6.89 6.74
C ILE A 26 -0.59 -7.37 5.53
N ASN A 27 -0.45 -8.63 5.18
CA ASN A 27 -1.36 -9.31 4.29
C ASN A 27 -2.61 -9.75 5.11
N PRO A 28 -3.78 -9.16 4.87
CA PRO A 28 -4.97 -9.45 5.67
C PRO A 28 -5.65 -10.78 5.33
N ASN A 29 -5.19 -11.49 4.28
CA ASN A 29 -5.59 -12.88 4.02
C ASN A 29 -4.62 -13.88 4.67
N THR A 30 -4.94 -15.18 4.62
CA THR A 30 -4.17 -16.23 5.30
C THR A 30 -3.16 -16.95 4.41
N THR A 31 -2.92 -16.48 3.18
CA THR A 31 -1.99 -17.10 2.22
C THR A 31 -0.58 -16.57 2.41
N SER A 32 0.30 -17.40 2.97
CA SER A 32 1.68 -17.03 3.29
C SER A 32 2.55 -16.79 2.05
N SER A 33 2.34 -17.53 0.96
CA SER A 33 3.07 -17.30 -0.31
C SER A 33 2.83 -15.89 -0.83
N MET A 34 1.60 -15.40 -0.75
CA MET A 34 1.28 -14.03 -1.13
C MET A 34 1.97 -13.01 -0.22
N THR A 35 2.10 -13.31 1.06
CA THR A 35 2.85 -12.43 1.99
C THR A 35 4.32 -12.33 1.58
N GLU A 36 4.95 -13.41 1.12
CA GLU A 36 6.34 -13.38 0.64
C GLU A 36 6.48 -12.49 -0.60
N THR A 37 5.60 -12.63 -1.60
CA THR A 37 5.58 -11.76 -2.79
C THR A 37 5.43 -10.28 -2.41
N ILE A 38 4.52 -9.96 -1.51
CA ILE A 38 4.30 -8.62 -0.97
C ILE A 38 5.54 -8.10 -0.24
N ALA A 39 6.15 -8.94 0.58
CA ALA A 39 7.34 -8.59 1.36
C ALA A 39 8.55 -8.31 0.46
N ASP A 40 8.73 -9.08 -0.59
CA ASP A 40 9.82 -8.88 -1.55
C ASP A 40 9.65 -7.57 -2.31
N ALA A 41 8.44 -7.25 -2.78
CA ALA A 41 8.14 -5.96 -3.39
C ALA A 41 8.38 -4.79 -2.42
N ALA A 42 7.96 -4.91 -1.17
CA ALA A 42 8.17 -3.89 -0.15
C ALA A 42 9.68 -3.68 0.16
N ARG A 43 10.43 -4.77 0.32
CA ARG A 43 11.89 -4.73 0.60
C ARG A 43 12.68 -4.15 -0.57
N ALA A 44 12.26 -4.43 -1.81
CA ALA A 44 12.95 -3.94 -3.01
C ALA A 44 13.00 -2.41 -3.09
N VAL A 45 12.02 -1.72 -2.52
CA VAL A 45 11.95 -0.25 -2.54
C VAL A 45 12.29 0.40 -1.21
N ALA A 46 12.38 -0.35 -0.12
CA ALA A 46 12.70 0.20 1.20
C ALA A 46 14.04 0.95 1.20
N ALA A 47 14.07 2.13 1.82
CA ALA A 47 15.29 2.92 1.94
C ALA A 47 16.29 2.26 2.92
N PRO A 48 17.60 2.50 2.77
CA PRO A 48 18.58 2.05 3.77
C PRO A 48 18.22 2.54 5.18
N GLY A 49 18.05 1.61 6.12
CA GLY A 49 17.62 1.87 7.50
C GLY A 49 16.10 1.76 7.71
N THR A 50 15.36 1.29 6.70
CA THR A 50 13.96 0.86 6.85
C THR A 50 13.90 -0.66 6.91
N GLU A 51 13.39 -1.19 8.02
CA GLU A 51 13.09 -2.61 8.24
C GLU A 51 11.65 -2.90 7.83
N ILE A 52 11.44 -3.86 6.94
CA ILE A 52 10.11 -4.36 6.54
C ILE A 52 9.77 -5.60 7.37
N ILE A 53 8.74 -5.49 8.19
CA ILE A 53 8.19 -6.58 8.99
C ILE A 53 6.93 -7.09 8.29
N ALA A 54 7.05 -8.19 7.55
CA ALA A 54 5.90 -8.79 6.88
C ALA A 54 5.09 -9.68 7.83
N ALA A 55 3.77 -9.62 7.74
CA ALA A 55 2.87 -10.45 8.54
C ALA A 55 1.73 -11.00 7.68
N THR A 56 1.45 -12.29 7.87
CA THR A 56 0.26 -12.96 7.33
C THR A 56 -0.82 -12.96 8.41
N SER A 57 -2.05 -12.60 8.07
CA SER A 57 -3.16 -12.73 9.00
C SER A 57 -3.33 -14.18 9.44
N LYS A 58 -3.58 -14.38 10.74
CA LYS A 58 -3.82 -15.72 11.32
C LYS A 58 -5.26 -16.19 11.16
N SER A 59 -6.16 -15.31 10.75
CA SER A 59 -7.59 -15.58 10.60
C SER A 59 -8.15 -14.82 9.41
N GLY A 60 -9.26 -15.30 8.86
CA GLY A 60 -9.91 -14.74 7.69
C GLY A 60 -9.90 -15.69 6.49
N ALA A 61 -10.15 -15.15 5.30
CA ALA A 61 -10.16 -15.90 4.05
C ALA A 61 -8.75 -16.17 3.51
N VAL A 62 -8.59 -17.20 2.68
CA VAL A 62 -7.34 -17.49 1.96
C VAL A 62 -7.04 -16.44 0.90
N SER A 63 -8.08 -15.84 0.30
CA SER A 63 -8.03 -14.67 -0.57
C SER A 63 -9.21 -13.77 -0.27
N ILE A 64 -9.06 -12.46 -0.46
CA ILE A 64 -10.13 -11.48 -0.27
C ILE A 64 -10.67 -11.10 -1.64
N GLU A 65 -11.87 -11.57 -1.94
CA GLU A 65 -12.50 -11.44 -3.25
C GLU A 65 -13.91 -10.83 -3.18
N GLY A 66 -14.33 -10.34 -2.02
CA GLY A 66 -15.65 -9.73 -1.83
C GLY A 66 -15.80 -9.11 -0.46
N HIS A 67 -16.91 -8.41 -0.25
CA HIS A 67 -17.23 -7.71 1.01
C HIS A 67 -17.28 -8.62 2.24
N TYR A 68 -17.73 -9.87 2.07
CA TYR A 68 -17.72 -10.83 3.18
C TYR A 68 -16.29 -11.15 3.61
N ASP A 69 -15.40 -11.42 2.65
CA ASP A 69 -14.01 -11.73 2.93
C ASP A 69 -13.30 -10.53 3.57
N GLU A 70 -13.59 -9.30 3.09
CA GLU A 70 -13.09 -8.06 3.70
C GLU A 70 -13.49 -7.96 5.17
N ALA A 71 -14.78 -8.14 5.47
CA ALA A 71 -15.27 -8.07 6.83
C ALA A 71 -14.61 -9.13 7.75
N MET A 72 -14.43 -10.35 7.25
CA MET A 72 -13.81 -11.44 8.00
C MET A 72 -12.30 -11.26 8.20
N SER A 73 -11.63 -10.45 7.39
CA SER A 73 -10.20 -10.21 7.48
C SER A 73 -9.81 -9.17 8.54
N ILE A 74 -10.76 -8.32 8.98
CA ILE A 74 -10.48 -7.16 9.85
C ILE A 74 -9.95 -7.58 11.22
N VAL A 75 -10.49 -8.64 11.81
CA VAL A 75 -10.04 -9.11 13.13
C VAL A 75 -8.58 -9.52 13.08
N GLY A 76 -8.19 -10.34 12.11
CA GLY A 76 -6.80 -10.75 11.96
C GLY A 76 -5.84 -9.61 11.62
N LEU A 77 -6.31 -8.59 10.91
CA LEU A 77 -5.55 -7.35 10.68
C LEU A 77 -5.30 -6.59 12.00
N VAL A 78 -6.34 -6.42 12.81
CA VAL A 78 -6.27 -5.76 14.12
C VAL A 78 -5.31 -6.50 15.04
N ASP A 79 -5.39 -7.82 15.11
CA ASP A 79 -4.49 -8.67 15.89
C ASP A 79 -3.04 -8.49 15.43
N ALA A 80 -2.80 -8.49 14.12
CA ALA A 80 -1.47 -8.29 13.56
C ALA A 80 -0.87 -6.91 13.94
N ILE A 81 -1.67 -5.85 13.99
CA ILE A 81 -1.21 -4.52 14.44
C ILE A 81 -0.84 -4.58 15.93
N ASN A 82 -1.70 -5.17 16.77
CA ASN A 82 -1.49 -5.25 18.21
C ASN A 82 -0.26 -6.10 18.59
N GLU A 83 0.15 -7.06 17.77
CA GLU A 83 1.36 -7.87 17.95
C GLU A 83 2.66 -7.09 17.76
N SER A 84 2.64 -5.93 17.14
CA SER A 84 3.84 -5.12 16.88
C SER A 84 3.56 -3.62 17.08
N PRO A 85 3.17 -3.22 18.31
CA PRO A 85 2.82 -1.82 18.59
C PRO A 85 4.01 -0.85 18.46
N GLU A 86 5.24 -1.38 18.38
CA GLU A 86 6.48 -0.63 18.22
C GLU A 86 6.79 -0.26 16.75
N ALA A 87 6.04 -0.73 15.77
CA ALA A 87 6.23 -0.34 14.38
C ALA A 87 5.97 1.16 14.19
N ASP A 88 6.83 1.81 13.41
CA ASP A 88 6.72 3.24 13.14
C ASP A 88 5.58 3.55 12.14
N ALA A 89 5.23 2.60 11.27
CA ALA A 89 4.08 2.66 10.36
C ALA A 89 3.53 1.27 10.02
N TYR A 90 2.30 1.24 9.48
CA TYR A 90 1.62 0.01 9.08
C TYR A 90 1.06 0.15 7.65
N ILE A 91 1.10 -0.95 6.90
CA ILE A 91 0.55 -1.03 5.54
C ILE A 91 -0.41 -2.21 5.46
N ILE A 92 -1.63 -1.95 4.98
CA ILE A 92 -2.64 -2.97 4.70
C ILE A 92 -2.48 -3.39 3.25
N ALA A 93 -1.94 -4.59 3.03
CA ALA A 93 -1.58 -5.08 1.72
C ALA A 93 -2.73 -5.84 1.03
N CYS A 94 -3.85 -5.16 0.85
CA CYS A 94 -5.01 -5.62 0.07
C CYS A 94 -5.67 -4.41 -0.59
N PHE A 95 -6.01 -4.51 -1.87
CA PHE A 95 -6.58 -3.39 -2.63
C PHE A 95 -8.06 -3.09 -2.30
N GLY A 96 -8.62 -3.72 -1.27
CA GLY A 96 -9.88 -3.35 -0.62
C GLY A 96 -9.68 -2.38 0.54
N ASP A 97 -8.43 -2.17 0.98
CA ASP A 97 -8.06 -1.43 2.21
C ASP A 97 -8.94 -1.82 3.42
N PRO A 98 -9.16 -3.15 3.66
CA PRO A 98 -10.11 -3.61 4.67
C PRO A 98 -9.71 -3.11 6.06
N GLY A 99 -10.67 -2.54 6.78
CA GLY A 99 -10.47 -2.08 8.16
C GLY A 99 -9.52 -0.90 8.35
N LEU A 100 -9.21 -0.12 7.29
CA LEU A 100 -8.25 0.99 7.34
C LEU A 100 -8.54 1.98 8.47
N LEU A 101 -9.80 2.38 8.66
CA LEU A 101 -10.16 3.31 9.74
C LEU A 101 -10.03 2.66 11.13
N ALA A 102 -10.44 1.40 11.29
CA ALA A 102 -10.22 0.67 12.55
C ALA A 102 -8.73 0.51 12.88
N ALA A 103 -7.90 0.23 11.88
CA ALA A 103 -6.45 0.19 12.02
C ALA A 103 -5.88 1.57 12.46
N ARG A 104 -6.40 2.66 11.89
CA ARG A 104 -6.03 4.03 12.28
C ARG A 104 -6.46 4.38 13.70
N GLU A 105 -7.55 3.83 14.24
CA GLU A 105 -7.94 4.02 15.64
C GLU A 105 -6.94 3.40 16.61
N ILE A 106 -6.41 2.21 16.32
CA ILE A 106 -5.53 1.46 17.24
C ILE A 106 -4.04 1.81 17.08
N ALA A 107 -3.59 2.12 15.87
CA ALA A 107 -2.18 2.39 15.58
C ALA A 107 -1.80 3.83 15.95
N THR A 108 -0.61 4.02 16.52
CA THR A 108 -0.04 5.35 16.77
C THR A 108 0.64 5.92 15.54
N GLY A 109 1.37 5.09 14.79
CA GLY A 109 2.03 5.47 13.54
C GLY A 109 1.03 5.62 12.38
N PRO A 110 1.47 6.15 11.23
CA PRO A 110 0.66 6.18 10.03
C PRO A 110 0.19 4.77 9.62
N VAL A 111 -1.05 4.66 9.17
CA VAL A 111 -1.58 3.44 8.55
C VAL A 111 -2.01 3.78 7.13
N LEU A 112 -1.45 3.07 6.16
CA LEU A 112 -1.75 3.24 4.76
C LEU A 112 -2.39 1.98 4.19
N GLY A 113 -3.47 2.18 3.43
CA GLY A 113 -3.99 1.16 2.53
C GLY A 113 -3.26 1.22 1.19
N ILE A 114 -3.03 0.09 0.56
CA ILE A 114 -2.34 0.08 -0.74
C ILE A 114 -3.17 0.67 -1.87
N ALA A 115 -4.50 0.61 -1.79
CA ALA A 115 -5.38 1.24 -2.77
C ALA A 115 -5.32 2.78 -2.64
N GLU A 116 -5.44 3.32 -1.42
CA GLU A 116 -5.28 4.74 -1.14
C GLU A 116 -3.92 5.25 -1.64
N ALA A 117 -2.84 4.55 -1.30
CA ALA A 117 -1.48 4.94 -1.69
C ALA A 117 -1.28 4.93 -3.21
N ALA A 118 -1.75 3.88 -3.90
CA ALA A 118 -1.59 3.76 -5.35
C ALA A 118 -2.34 4.86 -6.11
N MET A 119 -3.58 5.16 -5.71
CA MET A 119 -4.39 6.18 -6.35
C MET A 119 -3.78 7.58 -6.16
N HIS A 120 -3.28 7.89 -4.95
CA HIS A 120 -2.59 9.16 -4.71
C HIS A 120 -1.29 9.26 -5.51
N ALA A 121 -0.47 8.19 -5.56
CA ALA A 121 0.73 8.18 -6.37
C ALA A 121 0.43 8.44 -7.85
N ALA A 122 -0.60 7.78 -8.40
CA ALA A 122 -1.03 7.96 -9.78
C ALA A 122 -1.47 9.39 -10.07
N SER A 123 -2.20 10.03 -9.13
CA SER A 123 -2.69 11.41 -9.29
C SER A 123 -1.58 12.46 -9.32
N PHE A 124 -0.38 12.17 -8.80
CA PHE A 124 0.76 13.09 -8.86
C PHE A 124 1.48 13.07 -10.21
N ILE A 125 1.35 11.99 -10.98
CA ILE A 125 2.15 11.78 -12.19
C ILE A 125 1.33 11.69 -13.48
N ALA A 126 0.00 11.57 -13.37
CA ALA A 126 -0.91 11.55 -14.51
C ALA A 126 -2.20 12.31 -14.20
N THR A 127 -2.76 12.98 -15.22
CA THR A 127 -4.07 13.65 -15.09
C THR A 127 -5.24 12.67 -15.00
N GLY A 128 -5.01 11.42 -15.38
CA GLY A 128 -5.98 10.35 -15.29
C GLY A 128 -5.32 8.98 -15.35
N PHE A 129 -5.84 8.06 -14.55
CA PHE A 129 -5.40 6.66 -14.48
C PHE A 129 -6.59 5.72 -14.56
N SER A 130 -6.35 4.48 -14.98
CA SER A 130 -7.31 3.37 -14.79
C SER A 130 -6.77 2.37 -13.78
N ILE A 131 -7.69 1.74 -13.04
CA ILE A 131 -7.39 0.65 -12.14
C ILE A 131 -7.68 -0.66 -12.88
N VAL A 132 -6.74 -1.61 -12.86
CA VAL A 132 -6.93 -2.96 -13.39
C VAL A 132 -6.88 -3.94 -12.22
N THR A 133 -8.05 -4.50 -11.88
CA THR A 133 -8.21 -5.44 -10.76
C THR A 133 -8.47 -6.88 -11.25
N THR A 134 -8.67 -7.78 -10.31
CA THR A 134 -8.86 -9.22 -10.54
C THR A 134 -10.29 -9.54 -11.01
N LEU A 135 -11.22 -9.77 -10.10
CA LEU A 135 -12.57 -10.20 -10.40
C LEU A 135 -13.53 -9.05 -10.67
N GLU A 136 -14.54 -9.27 -11.47
CA GLU A 136 -15.60 -8.27 -11.73
C GLU A 136 -16.29 -7.81 -10.42
N ARG A 137 -16.46 -8.70 -9.44
CA ARG A 137 -17.01 -8.33 -8.14
C ARG A 137 -16.11 -7.41 -7.32
N THR A 138 -14.77 -7.50 -7.47
CA THR A 138 -13.82 -6.59 -6.80
C THR A 138 -13.74 -5.24 -7.50
N ARG A 139 -14.18 -5.13 -8.75
CA ARG A 139 -14.31 -3.85 -9.46
C ARG A 139 -15.20 -2.87 -8.70
N ILE A 140 -16.33 -3.35 -8.19
CA ILE A 140 -17.27 -2.51 -7.44
C ILE A 140 -16.63 -2.01 -6.13
N ILE A 141 -15.83 -2.84 -5.47
CA ILE A 141 -15.09 -2.45 -4.26
C ILE A 141 -14.12 -1.31 -4.60
N ALA A 142 -13.35 -1.46 -5.67
CA ALA A 142 -12.42 -0.43 -6.11
C ALA A 142 -13.12 0.87 -6.51
N GLU A 143 -14.28 0.82 -7.15
CA GLU A 143 -15.11 2.00 -7.45
C GLU A 143 -15.59 2.73 -6.18
N HIS A 144 -15.93 1.98 -5.12
CA HIS A 144 -16.25 2.60 -3.83
C HIS A 144 -15.03 3.30 -3.22
N LEU A 145 -13.84 2.70 -3.31
CA LEU A 145 -12.61 3.32 -2.82
C LEU A 145 -12.24 4.58 -3.62
N VAL A 146 -12.43 4.57 -4.95
CA VAL A 146 -12.25 5.77 -5.79
C VAL A 146 -13.08 6.94 -5.25
N ARG A 147 -14.35 6.70 -4.89
CA ARG A 147 -15.22 7.73 -4.31
C ARG A 147 -14.77 8.13 -2.91
N ASN A 148 -14.51 7.15 -2.05
CA ASN A 148 -14.14 7.39 -0.65
C ASN A 148 -12.85 8.21 -0.53
N TYR A 149 -11.91 8.05 -1.48
CA TYR A 149 -10.64 8.78 -1.50
C TYR A 149 -10.67 10.05 -2.36
N GLY A 150 -11.83 10.40 -2.93
CA GLY A 150 -11.98 11.61 -3.74
C GLY A 150 -11.24 11.55 -5.08
N MET A 151 -11.02 10.35 -5.62
CA MET A 151 -10.27 10.12 -6.86
C MET A 151 -11.15 10.07 -8.12
N GLU A 152 -12.44 10.39 -8.03
CA GLU A 152 -13.39 10.32 -9.15
C GLU A 152 -12.99 11.15 -10.36
N HIS A 153 -12.32 12.29 -10.14
CA HIS A 153 -11.83 13.13 -11.23
C HIS A 153 -10.55 12.62 -11.89
N HIS A 154 -9.80 11.74 -11.20
CA HIS A 154 -8.55 11.18 -11.68
C HIS A 154 -8.72 9.76 -12.23
N CYS A 155 -9.58 8.94 -11.62
CA CYS A 155 -9.85 7.58 -12.08
C CYS A 155 -10.74 7.60 -13.32
N ARG A 156 -10.19 7.21 -14.47
CA ARG A 156 -10.92 7.11 -15.73
C ARG A 156 -11.89 5.93 -15.73
N ARG A 157 -11.41 4.78 -15.25
CA ARG A 157 -12.21 3.55 -15.17
C ARG A 157 -11.58 2.56 -14.20
N VAL A 158 -12.42 1.70 -13.63
CA VAL A 158 -12.00 0.46 -12.98
C VAL A 158 -12.34 -0.69 -13.91
N ARG A 159 -11.34 -1.53 -14.21
CA ARG A 159 -11.43 -2.69 -15.11
C ARG A 159 -11.12 -3.97 -14.34
N ALA A 160 -11.71 -5.06 -14.75
CA ALA A 160 -11.47 -6.38 -14.16
C ALA A 160 -11.00 -7.37 -15.21
N THR A 161 -10.13 -8.28 -14.82
CA THR A 161 -9.57 -9.33 -15.68
C THR A 161 -10.30 -10.66 -15.57
N ASP A 162 -11.19 -10.79 -14.57
CA ASP A 162 -11.86 -12.04 -14.15
C ASP A 162 -10.90 -13.18 -13.77
N ILE A 163 -9.69 -12.84 -13.36
CA ILE A 163 -8.71 -13.80 -12.83
C ILE A 163 -8.90 -13.91 -11.31
N PRO A 164 -9.17 -15.09 -10.73
CA PRO A 164 -9.15 -15.30 -9.29
C PRO A 164 -7.80 -14.95 -8.68
N VAL A 165 -7.78 -14.40 -7.48
CA VAL A 165 -6.56 -13.88 -6.84
C VAL A 165 -5.45 -14.94 -6.76
N LEU A 166 -5.77 -16.17 -6.38
CA LEU A 166 -4.79 -17.25 -6.26
C LEU A 166 -4.26 -17.78 -7.62
N GLU A 167 -4.91 -17.46 -8.73
CA GLU A 167 -4.39 -17.79 -10.07
C GLU A 167 -3.17 -16.95 -10.46
N LEU A 168 -2.99 -15.77 -9.83
CA LEU A 168 -1.83 -14.90 -10.06
C LEU A 168 -0.52 -15.58 -9.68
N GLU A 169 -0.53 -16.44 -8.67
CA GLU A 169 0.66 -17.13 -8.17
C GLU A 169 1.02 -18.40 -8.97
N LYS A 170 0.15 -18.84 -9.87
CA LYS A 170 0.41 -20.10 -10.62
C LYS A 170 1.42 -19.88 -11.74
N PRO A 171 2.55 -20.63 -11.76
CA PRO A 171 3.65 -20.38 -12.71
C PRO A 171 3.27 -20.49 -14.18
N ASN A 172 2.23 -21.28 -14.52
CA ASN A 172 1.77 -21.51 -15.87
C ASN A 172 0.43 -20.85 -16.19
N SER A 173 0.00 -19.90 -15.35
CA SER A 173 -1.24 -19.16 -15.61
C SER A 173 -1.04 -18.17 -16.76
N ASN A 174 -2.12 -17.93 -17.51
CA ASN A 174 -2.14 -16.92 -18.57
C ASN A 174 -2.37 -15.49 -18.01
N ALA A 175 -2.27 -15.34 -16.68
CA ALA A 175 -2.62 -14.11 -15.97
C ALA A 175 -1.86 -12.89 -16.49
N ARG A 176 -0.54 -12.99 -16.67
CA ARG A 176 0.29 -11.88 -17.17
C ARG A 176 -0.17 -11.35 -18.51
N ALA A 177 -0.51 -12.26 -19.45
CA ALA A 177 -0.97 -11.85 -20.78
C ALA A 177 -2.36 -11.19 -20.73
N ILE A 178 -3.27 -11.71 -19.91
CA ILE A 178 -4.61 -11.17 -19.75
C ILE A 178 -4.55 -9.78 -19.07
N ILE A 179 -3.73 -9.63 -18.03
CA ILE A 179 -3.54 -8.35 -17.36
C ILE A 179 -2.93 -7.32 -18.30
N LEU A 180 -1.90 -7.70 -19.08
CA LEU A 180 -1.29 -6.80 -20.06
C LEU A 180 -2.33 -6.32 -21.09
N ALA A 181 -3.12 -7.23 -21.66
CA ALA A 181 -4.14 -6.89 -22.65
C ALA A 181 -5.20 -5.93 -22.06
N GLU A 182 -5.61 -6.12 -20.80
CA GLU A 182 -6.57 -5.21 -20.16
C GLU A 182 -5.95 -3.85 -19.85
N CYS A 183 -4.66 -3.79 -19.50
CA CYS A 183 -3.92 -2.53 -19.34
C CYS A 183 -3.79 -1.78 -20.68
N GLU A 184 -3.49 -2.47 -21.79
CA GLU A 184 -3.48 -1.89 -23.13
C GLU A 184 -4.84 -1.28 -23.50
N ARG A 185 -5.92 -2.01 -23.20
CA ARG A 185 -7.29 -1.48 -23.40
C ARG A 185 -7.56 -0.24 -22.54
N ALA A 186 -7.10 -0.20 -21.30
CA ALA A 186 -7.25 0.95 -20.43
C ALA A 186 -6.55 2.20 -20.99
N ILE A 187 -5.39 2.05 -21.59
CA ILE A 187 -4.67 3.16 -22.23
C ILE A 187 -5.44 3.68 -23.43
N VAL A 188 -5.89 2.77 -24.31
CA VAL A 188 -6.52 3.13 -25.58
C VAL A 188 -7.97 3.61 -25.41
N GLU A 189 -8.78 2.86 -24.67
CA GLU A 189 -10.22 3.12 -24.56
C GLU A 189 -10.56 4.19 -23.51
N ASP A 190 -9.81 4.26 -22.39
CA ASP A 190 -10.09 5.20 -21.30
C ASP A 190 -9.22 6.47 -21.42
N GLY A 191 -8.19 6.47 -22.26
CA GLY A 191 -7.22 7.55 -22.37
C GLY A 191 -6.39 7.72 -21.10
N SER A 192 -6.05 6.61 -20.43
CA SER A 192 -5.33 6.63 -19.17
C SER A 192 -3.84 6.89 -19.38
N GLY A 193 -3.30 7.86 -18.65
CA GLY A 193 -1.87 8.18 -18.64
C GLY A 193 -1.06 7.37 -17.63
N ALA A 194 -1.72 6.58 -16.80
CA ALA A 194 -1.10 5.66 -15.85
C ALA A 194 -2.04 4.49 -15.55
N ILE A 195 -1.49 3.37 -15.10
CA ILE A 195 -2.23 2.18 -14.66
C ILE A 195 -1.98 1.97 -13.17
N VAL A 196 -3.04 1.69 -12.42
CA VAL A 196 -2.98 1.26 -11.02
C VAL A 196 -3.32 -0.22 -10.94
N LEU A 197 -2.43 -1.03 -10.36
CA LEU A 197 -2.65 -2.46 -10.16
C LEU A 197 -3.57 -2.69 -8.96
N GLY A 198 -4.71 -3.28 -9.22
CA GLY A 198 -5.81 -3.45 -8.26
C GLY A 198 -5.71 -4.72 -7.40
N CYS A 199 -4.52 -5.27 -7.19
CA CYS A 199 -4.29 -6.42 -6.31
C CYS A 199 -2.83 -6.44 -5.83
N ALA A 200 -2.61 -6.72 -4.54
CA ALA A 200 -1.27 -6.89 -3.99
C ALA A 200 -0.48 -8.05 -4.64
N GLY A 201 -1.19 -9.10 -5.08
CA GLY A 201 -0.59 -10.22 -5.81
C GLY A 201 -0.08 -9.88 -7.22
N MET A 202 -0.26 -8.64 -7.69
CA MET A 202 0.28 -8.15 -8.96
C MET A 202 1.57 -7.33 -8.78
N ALA A 203 2.08 -7.18 -7.57
CA ALA A 203 3.20 -6.28 -7.28
C ALA A 203 4.48 -6.62 -8.08
N ASP A 204 4.71 -7.88 -8.42
CA ASP A 204 5.83 -8.34 -9.23
C ASP A 204 5.68 -8.04 -10.73
N LEU A 205 4.51 -7.59 -11.18
CA LEU A 205 4.23 -7.31 -12.59
C LEU A 205 4.56 -5.87 -13.01
N ASN A 206 4.78 -4.96 -12.07
CA ASN A 206 4.94 -3.54 -12.30
C ASN A 206 5.94 -3.24 -13.43
N GLN A 207 7.22 -3.62 -13.26
CA GLN A 207 8.28 -3.32 -14.23
C GLN A 207 8.01 -3.95 -15.61
N PHE A 208 7.53 -5.21 -15.63
CA PHE A 208 7.18 -5.88 -16.88
C PHE A 208 6.09 -5.12 -17.64
N LEU A 209 5.08 -4.63 -16.96
CA LEU A 209 3.99 -3.88 -17.57
C LEU A 209 4.45 -2.48 -18.03
N GLU A 210 5.25 -1.76 -17.23
CA GLU A 210 5.82 -0.48 -17.64
C GLU A 210 6.64 -0.58 -18.93
N ASP A 211 7.51 -1.59 -19.00
CA ASP A 211 8.35 -1.84 -20.18
C ASP A 211 7.52 -2.13 -21.45
N LYS A 212 6.34 -2.73 -21.28
CA LYS A 212 5.45 -3.07 -22.42
C LYS A 212 4.54 -1.92 -22.80
N LEU A 213 4.02 -1.20 -21.82
CA LEU A 213 2.97 -0.20 -22.01
C LEU A 213 3.51 1.19 -22.32
N GLY A 214 4.73 1.50 -21.87
CA GLY A 214 5.35 2.82 -22.04
C GLY A 214 4.66 3.93 -21.21
N VAL A 215 3.85 3.58 -20.23
CA VAL A 215 3.22 4.48 -19.26
C VAL A 215 3.54 4.01 -17.83
N PRO A 216 3.49 4.91 -16.82
CA PRO A 216 3.67 4.50 -15.44
C PRO A 216 2.64 3.44 -15.01
N VAL A 217 3.12 2.40 -14.34
CA VAL A 217 2.30 1.36 -13.70
C VAL A 217 2.56 1.42 -12.20
N ILE A 218 1.53 1.62 -11.41
CA ILE A 218 1.65 1.83 -9.98
C ILE A 218 1.21 0.57 -9.23
N ASP A 219 2.15 -0.01 -8.50
CA ASP A 219 1.87 -1.00 -7.47
C ASP A 219 1.64 -0.30 -6.12
N GLY A 220 0.58 -0.71 -5.44
CA GLY A 220 0.17 -0.07 -4.20
C GLY A 220 1.07 -0.41 -3.01
N VAL A 221 1.75 -1.57 -3.01
CA VAL A 221 2.65 -1.97 -1.92
C VAL A 221 3.87 -1.06 -1.91
N THR A 222 4.52 -0.89 -3.05
CA THR A 222 5.72 -0.05 -3.19
C THR A 222 5.41 1.42 -2.95
N ALA A 223 4.27 1.92 -3.44
CA ALA A 223 3.80 3.28 -3.18
C ALA A 223 3.56 3.52 -1.68
N ALA A 224 2.88 2.58 -0.99
CA ALA A 224 2.61 2.69 0.43
C ALA A 224 3.88 2.69 1.28
N VAL A 225 4.90 1.87 0.94
CA VAL A 225 6.20 1.88 1.62
C VAL A 225 6.83 3.28 1.54
N LYS A 226 6.88 3.90 0.35
CA LYS A 226 7.47 5.22 0.18
C LYS A 226 6.70 6.32 0.88
N PHE A 227 5.38 6.27 0.87
CA PHE A 227 4.57 7.22 1.64
C PHE A 227 4.73 7.03 3.14
N ALA A 228 4.79 5.79 3.64
CA ALA A 228 5.07 5.52 5.04
C ALA A 228 6.42 6.09 5.48
N GLU A 229 7.49 5.85 4.69
CA GLU A 229 8.81 6.44 4.93
C GLU A 229 8.77 7.96 4.98
N ALA A 230 8.05 8.60 4.05
CA ALA A 230 7.92 10.06 4.00
C ALA A 230 7.17 10.60 5.24
N LEU A 231 6.04 10.01 5.60
CA LEU A 231 5.24 10.45 6.74
C LEU A 231 5.99 10.28 8.06
N VAL A 232 6.63 9.13 8.28
CA VAL A 232 7.45 8.88 9.46
C VAL A 232 8.67 9.82 9.49
N GLY A 233 9.32 10.02 8.33
CA GLY A 233 10.45 10.95 8.19
C GLY A 233 10.10 12.39 8.53
N LEU A 234 8.87 12.81 8.27
CA LEU A 234 8.32 14.12 8.66
C LEU A 234 7.88 14.17 10.13
N GLY A 235 7.93 13.05 10.87
CA GLY A 235 7.47 12.96 12.26
C GLY A 235 5.95 12.95 12.39
N LEU A 236 5.21 12.67 11.30
CA LEU A 236 3.75 12.64 11.30
C LEU A 236 3.22 11.33 11.89
N ARG A 237 2.09 11.42 12.56
CA ARG A 237 1.41 10.29 13.22
C ARG A 237 -0.07 10.32 12.93
N THR A 238 -0.73 9.19 13.12
CA THR A 238 -2.20 9.13 13.06
C THR A 238 -2.81 10.02 14.12
N CYS A 239 -3.80 10.83 13.74
CA CYS A 239 -4.55 11.68 14.67
C CYS A 239 -5.24 10.80 15.73
N LYS A 240 -5.18 11.25 17.01
CA LYS A 240 -5.84 10.55 18.13
C LYS A 240 -6.92 11.42 18.76
N ARG A 241 -7.72 12.08 17.90
CA ARG A 241 -8.86 12.93 18.28
C ARG A 241 -10.05 12.62 17.38
N GLY A 242 -11.24 12.86 17.91
CA GLY A 242 -12.49 12.63 17.17
C GLY A 242 -12.72 11.14 16.93
N ASP A 243 -13.06 10.80 15.69
CA ASP A 243 -13.37 9.46 15.22
C ASP A 243 -12.16 8.50 15.19
N LEU A 244 -10.94 9.04 15.15
CA LEU A 244 -9.69 8.26 15.21
C LEU A 244 -9.05 8.22 16.61
N ALA A 245 -9.75 8.66 17.66
CA ALA A 245 -9.32 8.45 19.03
C ALA A 245 -9.21 6.94 19.33
N TYR A 246 -8.36 6.60 20.34
CA TYR A 246 -8.27 5.20 20.74
C TYR A 246 -9.63 4.61 21.12
N PRO A 247 -9.87 3.32 20.81
CA PRO A 247 -11.12 2.66 21.15
C PRO A 247 -11.48 2.81 22.64
N LEU A 248 -12.75 3.03 22.92
CA LEU A 248 -13.23 3.12 24.30
C LEU A 248 -13.16 1.74 24.96
N HIS A 249 -12.63 1.69 26.18
CA HIS A 249 -12.74 0.50 27.01
C HIS A 249 -14.20 0.25 27.35
N LYS A 250 -14.71 -0.93 26.97
CA LYS A 250 -16.08 -1.39 27.22
C LYS A 250 -16.08 -2.47 28.29
#